data_d8beb3a0dd2cbd5ff3857eccb3fcff33
#
_entry.id   d8beb3a0dd2cbd5ff3857eccb3fcff33
#
_cell.length_a   1.000
_cell.length_b   1.000
_cell.length_c   1.000
_cell.angle_alpha   90.00
_cell.angle_beta   90.00
_cell.angle_gamma   90.00
#
_symmetry.space_group_name_H-M   'P 1'
#
loop_
_entity.id
_entity.type
_entity.pdbx_description
1 polymer ?
#
loop_
_entity_poly.entity_id
_entity_poly.type
_entity_poly.pdbx_seq_one_letter_code
_entity_poly.pdbx_strand_id
1 'polypeptide(L)'
;MFSLSAALPAIILRGDPEMNSDKVRIQEADEIAADARLPTERGEFRIRVFNDSETGMEHVALTLGEMGGPDPVLLRVHSECLTGDAFGSLRCDCGPQLDAAMSLIQEVGWGCILYLRQEGRGIGLHAKIQAYNLQDQGADTVEANLLLGHPADARDYRVASEILGLIGIE
;
A
#
# COMPACT_ATOMS: atom_id res chain seq x y z
N MET A 1 26.20 13.23 5.90
CA MET A 1 25.57 13.21 7.23
C MET A 1 24.13 13.65 7.05
N PHE A 2 23.23 12.73 6.68
CA PHE A 2 21.82 13.03 6.44
C PHE A 2 21.06 12.73 7.71
N SER A 3 20.40 13.75 8.26
CA SER A 3 19.56 13.65 9.46
C SER A 3 18.28 12.89 9.10
N LEU A 4 18.15 11.65 9.58
CA LEU A 4 16.91 10.88 9.60
C LEU A 4 16.01 11.44 10.71
N SER A 5 15.20 12.42 10.40
CA SER A 5 14.08 12.84 11.24
C SER A 5 12.91 13.23 10.35
N ALA A 6 12.24 12.21 9.81
CA ALA A 6 10.87 12.37 9.33
C ALA A 6 10.04 11.27 9.99
N ALA A 7 9.42 11.60 11.10
CA ALA A 7 8.41 10.76 11.72
C ALA A 7 7.29 10.52 10.71
N LEU A 8 7.07 9.25 10.35
CA LEU A 8 5.95 8.84 9.52
C LEU A 8 4.65 9.16 10.28
N PRO A 9 3.66 9.82 9.66
CA PRO A 9 2.38 10.04 10.31
C PRO A 9 1.67 8.69 10.48
N ALA A 10 1.43 8.29 11.73
CA ALA A 10 0.51 7.22 12.06
C ALA A 10 -0.92 7.73 11.79
N ILE A 11 -1.61 7.14 10.82
CA ILE A 11 -3.01 7.45 10.54
C ILE A 11 -3.85 6.54 11.44
N ILE A 12 -4.50 7.12 12.43
CA ILE A 12 -5.56 6.45 13.21
C ILE A 12 -6.86 6.66 12.43
N LEU A 13 -7.29 5.64 11.71
CA LEU A 13 -8.61 5.63 11.07
C LEU A 13 -9.65 5.20 12.12
N ARG A 14 -10.60 6.09 12.44
CA ARG A 14 -11.83 5.72 13.13
C ARG A 14 -12.85 5.39 12.06
N GLY A 15 -13.42 4.20 12.09
CA GLY A 15 -14.42 3.73 11.15
C GLY A 15 -15.68 4.59 11.19
N ASP A 16 -16.19 4.92 10.02
CA ASP A 16 -17.50 5.57 9.85
C ASP A 16 -18.58 4.48 9.83
N PRO A 17 -19.64 4.54 10.68
CA PRO A 17 -20.58 3.44 10.87
C PRO A 17 -21.66 3.30 9.78
N GLU A 18 -21.58 4.05 8.69
CA GLU A 18 -22.56 3.96 7.58
C GLU A 18 -21.91 3.48 6.27
N MET A 19 -21.35 2.26 6.25
CA MET A 19 -21.06 1.60 4.97
C MET A 19 -22.27 0.77 4.52
N ASN A 20 -22.84 1.18 3.38
CA ASN A 20 -23.94 0.52 2.71
C ASN A 20 -23.55 -0.92 2.31
N SER A 21 -24.32 -1.91 2.79
CA SER A 21 -24.01 -3.36 2.71
C SER A 21 -24.21 -3.99 1.32
N ASP A 22 -24.47 -3.25 0.26
CA ASP A 22 -25.00 -3.82 -0.98
C ASP A 22 -23.96 -4.14 -2.09
N LYS A 23 -22.67 -3.87 -1.90
CA LYS A 23 -21.60 -4.39 -2.78
C LYS A 23 -20.30 -4.54 -2.03
N VAL A 24 -20.00 -5.74 -1.60
CA VAL A 24 -18.67 -6.10 -1.14
C VAL A 24 -17.74 -6.02 -2.37
N ARG A 25 -16.90 -4.98 -2.43
CA ARG A 25 -15.94 -4.75 -3.50
C ARG A 25 -14.79 -5.74 -3.44
N ILE A 26 -14.35 -6.05 -2.22
CA ILE A 26 -13.25 -6.97 -1.98
C ILE A 26 -13.81 -8.37 -1.71
N GLN A 27 -13.39 -9.33 -2.51
CA GLN A 27 -13.71 -10.74 -2.34
C GLN A 27 -12.50 -11.46 -1.76
N GLU A 28 -12.74 -12.25 -0.70
CA GLU A 28 -11.80 -13.30 -0.33
C GLU A 28 -11.85 -14.35 -1.45
N ALA A 29 -10.69 -14.65 -2.01
CA ALA A 29 -10.61 -15.60 -3.12
C ALA A 29 -10.92 -17.02 -2.64
N ASP A 30 -11.81 -17.69 -3.40
CA ASP A 30 -12.04 -19.15 -3.51
C ASP A 30 -11.82 -20.09 -2.31
N GLU A 31 -12.25 -21.35 -2.42
CA GLU A 31 -12.20 -22.43 -1.42
C GLU A 31 -10.80 -22.69 -0.79
N ILE A 32 -9.72 -22.21 -1.44
CA ILE A 32 -8.38 -22.17 -0.87
C ILE A 32 -8.03 -20.70 -0.64
N ALA A 33 -8.02 -20.27 0.61
CA ALA A 33 -7.62 -18.90 0.96
C ALA A 33 -6.24 -18.56 0.35
N ALA A 34 -6.15 -17.43 -0.35
CA ALA A 34 -4.87 -16.90 -0.85
C ALA A 34 -4.06 -16.30 0.32
N ASP A 35 -3.65 -17.17 1.23
CA ASP A 35 -3.03 -16.86 2.52
C ASP A 35 -1.90 -17.86 2.81
N ALA A 36 -0.68 -17.36 2.98
CA ALA A 36 0.51 -18.18 3.17
C ALA A 36 1.55 -17.52 4.08
N ARG A 37 2.48 -18.33 4.60
CA ARG A 37 3.70 -17.83 5.24
C ARG A 37 4.64 -17.26 4.19
N LEU A 38 5.24 -16.12 4.49
CA LEU A 38 6.22 -15.44 3.64
C LEU A 38 7.49 -15.14 4.45
N PRO A 39 8.49 -16.03 4.43
CA PRO A 39 9.80 -15.73 4.99
C PRO A 39 10.47 -14.64 4.14
N THR A 40 11.02 -13.63 4.80
CA THR A 40 11.76 -12.53 4.17
C THR A 40 13.04 -12.25 4.95
N GLU A 41 13.94 -11.47 4.36
CA GLU A 41 15.12 -10.98 5.08
C GLU A 41 14.77 -10.07 6.27
N ARG A 42 13.55 -9.51 6.29
CA ARG A 42 13.02 -8.64 7.35
C ARG A 42 12.17 -9.40 8.39
N GLY A 43 12.07 -10.73 8.26
CA GLY A 43 11.31 -11.59 9.16
C GLY A 43 10.27 -12.43 8.44
N GLU A 44 9.55 -13.23 9.22
CA GLU A 44 8.51 -14.12 8.70
C GLU A 44 7.13 -13.44 8.82
N PHE A 45 6.61 -13.01 7.70
CA PHE A 45 5.27 -12.43 7.58
C PHE A 45 4.27 -13.50 7.14
N ARG A 46 2.99 -13.17 7.26
CA ARG A 46 1.90 -13.84 6.58
C ARG A 46 1.43 -12.96 5.44
N ILE A 47 1.31 -13.51 4.23
CA ILE A 47 0.82 -12.81 3.05
C ILE A 47 -0.61 -13.26 2.74
N ARG A 48 -1.51 -12.28 2.53
CA ARG A 48 -2.87 -12.50 2.03
C ARG A 48 -3.10 -11.66 0.78
N VAL A 49 -3.84 -12.23 -0.17
CA VAL A 49 -4.19 -11.54 -1.43
C VAL A 49 -5.69 -11.34 -1.49
N PHE A 50 -6.09 -10.15 -1.91
CA PHE A 50 -7.49 -9.70 -2.00
C PHE A 50 -7.78 -9.18 -3.40
N ASN A 51 -8.84 -9.71 -4.02
CA ASN A 51 -9.26 -9.29 -5.35
C ASN A 51 -10.23 -8.10 -5.24
N ASP A 52 -9.90 -7.00 -5.89
CA ASP A 52 -10.83 -5.88 -6.10
C ASP A 52 -11.71 -6.15 -7.32
N SER A 53 -12.98 -6.41 -7.10
CA SER A 53 -13.93 -6.74 -8.17
C SER A 53 -14.27 -5.55 -9.10
N GLU A 54 -14.02 -4.31 -8.67
CA GLU A 54 -14.23 -3.12 -9.49
C GLU A 54 -13.09 -2.88 -10.47
N THR A 55 -11.86 -3.11 -10.05
CA THR A 55 -10.66 -2.84 -10.85
C THR A 55 -10.01 -4.10 -11.42
N GLY A 56 -10.31 -5.27 -10.87
CA GLY A 56 -9.63 -6.53 -11.15
C GLY A 56 -8.20 -6.58 -10.61
N MET A 57 -7.80 -5.65 -9.73
CA MET A 57 -6.48 -5.62 -9.13
C MET A 57 -6.41 -6.53 -7.91
N GLU A 58 -5.24 -7.14 -7.71
CA GLU A 58 -4.93 -7.95 -6.54
C GLU A 58 -4.14 -7.11 -5.53
N HIS A 59 -4.74 -6.82 -4.38
CA HIS A 59 -4.08 -6.12 -3.27
C HIS A 59 -3.50 -7.12 -2.27
N VAL A 60 -2.49 -6.69 -1.51
CA VAL A 60 -1.78 -7.59 -0.61
C VAL A 60 -1.77 -7.02 0.80
N ALA A 61 -2.05 -7.87 1.80
CA ALA A 61 -1.73 -7.60 3.19
C ALA A 61 -0.58 -8.49 3.65
N LEU A 62 0.47 -7.88 4.19
CA LEU A 62 1.52 -8.56 4.93
C LEU A 62 1.27 -8.34 6.42
N THR A 63 1.05 -9.39 7.18
CA THR A 63 0.79 -9.30 8.63
C THR A 63 1.86 -10.04 9.42
N LEU A 64 2.17 -9.52 10.59
CA LEU A 64 2.97 -10.19 11.62
C LEU A 64 2.19 -10.14 12.93
N GLY A 65 2.12 -11.27 13.64
CA GLY A 65 1.28 -11.39 14.83
C GLY A 65 -0.21 -11.59 14.51
N GLU A 66 -1.03 -11.65 15.55
CA GLU A 66 -2.49 -11.83 15.42
C GLU A 66 -3.17 -10.46 15.26
N MET A 67 -3.99 -10.32 14.20
CA MET A 67 -4.82 -9.14 13.98
C MET A 67 -6.15 -9.26 14.73
N GLY A 68 -6.87 -8.16 14.95
CA GLY A 68 -8.19 -8.17 15.58
C GLY A 68 -8.17 -8.15 17.12
N GLY A 69 -7.05 -7.82 17.75
CA GLY A 69 -6.96 -7.58 19.20
C GLY A 69 -7.41 -6.16 19.59
N PRO A 70 -7.55 -5.87 20.91
CA PRO A 70 -7.96 -4.55 21.39
C PRO A 70 -6.88 -3.46 21.28
N ASP A 71 -5.66 -3.86 21.01
CA ASP A 71 -4.52 -2.94 20.95
C ASP A 71 -4.34 -2.33 19.55
N PRO A 72 -3.86 -1.08 19.43
CA PRO A 72 -3.63 -0.43 18.14
C PRO A 72 -2.59 -1.20 17.31
N VAL A 73 -2.92 -1.48 16.05
CA VAL A 73 -2.03 -2.18 15.12
C VAL A 73 -1.08 -1.18 14.45
N LEU A 74 0.20 -1.51 14.40
CA LEU A 74 1.15 -0.76 13.58
C LEU A 74 0.84 -1.02 12.10
N LEU A 75 0.29 -0.01 11.42
CA LEU A 75 -0.19 -0.11 10.06
C LEU A 75 0.63 0.78 9.11
N ARG A 76 1.04 0.21 7.99
CA ARG A 76 1.51 0.95 6.83
C ARG A 76 0.61 0.67 5.62
N VAL A 77 -0.06 1.68 5.09
CA VAL A 77 -0.66 1.63 3.75
C VAL A 77 0.39 2.09 2.75
N HIS A 78 0.76 1.20 1.83
CA HIS A 78 1.79 1.42 0.83
C HIS A 78 1.19 1.26 -0.58
N SER A 79 1.26 2.29 -1.40
CA SER A 79 0.89 2.19 -2.81
C SER A 79 2.07 1.68 -3.61
N GLU A 80 1.84 0.70 -4.47
CA GLU A 80 2.84 0.08 -5.34
C GLU A 80 3.71 1.11 -6.05
N CYS A 81 5.00 0.86 -6.07
CA CYS A 81 5.98 1.63 -6.81
C CYS A 81 7.07 0.69 -7.35
N LEU A 82 6.84 0.05 -8.48
CA LEU A 82 7.75 -0.94 -9.05
C LEU A 82 9.19 -0.44 -9.12
N THR A 83 9.37 0.81 -9.53
CA THR A 83 10.71 1.39 -9.68
C THR A 83 11.42 1.60 -8.33
N GLY A 84 10.70 2.00 -7.29
CA GLY A 84 11.25 2.18 -5.94
C GLY A 84 11.37 0.86 -5.18
N ASP A 85 10.29 0.07 -5.16
CA ASP A 85 10.16 -1.11 -4.33
C ASP A 85 11.02 -2.28 -4.83
N ALA A 86 11.11 -2.48 -6.15
CA ALA A 86 11.82 -3.61 -6.74
C ALA A 86 13.17 -3.21 -7.36
N PHE A 87 13.29 -2.03 -7.97
CA PHE A 87 14.50 -1.64 -8.71
C PHE A 87 15.41 -0.66 -7.96
N GLY A 88 15.01 -0.22 -6.76
CA GLY A 88 15.82 0.69 -5.94
C GLY A 88 16.03 2.07 -6.60
N SER A 89 15.02 2.59 -7.31
CA SER A 89 15.09 3.88 -7.98
C SER A 89 15.34 5.01 -6.97
N LEU A 90 16.27 5.90 -7.30
CA LEU A 90 16.58 7.09 -6.51
C LEU A 90 15.64 8.28 -6.82
N ARG A 91 14.64 8.09 -7.68
CA ARG A 91 13.61 9.11 -7.98
C ARG A 91 12.55 9.25 -6.90
N CYS A 92 12.45 8.27 -6.00
CA CYS A 92 11.51 8.26 -4.90
C CYS A 92 12.10 7.53 -3.69
N ASP A 93 11.44 7.63 -2.56
CA ASP A 93 11.76 6.98 -1.30
C ASP A 93 10.86 5.77 -0.98
N CYS A 94 10.08 5.27 -1.96
CA CYS A 94 9.11 4.20 -1.77
C CYS A 94 9.75 2.92 -1.24
N GLY A 95 10.83 2.43 -1.89
CA GLY A 95 11.55 1.25 -1.44
C GLY A 95 12.08 1.37 -0.01
N PRO A 96 12.87 2.42 0.32
CA PRO A 96 13.28 2.70 1.69
C PRO A 96 12.13 2.80 2.71
N GLN A 97 10.97 3.37 2.33
CA GLN A 97 9.80 3.44 3.20
C GLN A 97 9.18 2.07 3.46
N LEU A 98 9.08 1.22 2.44
CA LEU A 98 8.59 -0.15 2.58
C LEU A 98 9.52 -0.96 3.48
N ASP A 99 10.82 -0.87 3.25
CA ASP A 99 11.86 -1.54 4.01
C ASP A 99 11.85 -1.14 5.50
N ALA A 100 11.73 0.16 5.77
CA ALA A 100 11.63 0.69 7.12
C ALA A 100 10.35 0.22 7.83
N ALA A 101 9.22 0.16 7.11
CA ALA A 101 7.96 -0.32 7.68
C ALA A 101 8.04 -1.80 8.04
N MET A 102 8.59 -2.66 7.15
CA MET A 102 8.80 -4.08 7.44
C MET A 102 9.70 -4.28 8.65
N SER A 103 10.82 -3.55 8.72
CA SER A 103 11.77 -3.63 9.82
C SER A 103 11.16 -3.20 11.15
N LEU A 104 10.38 -2.13 11.16
CA LEU A 104 9.71 -1.64 12.36
C LEU A 104 8.63 -2.61 12.87
N ILE A 105 7.84 -3.20 11.97
CA ILE A 105 6.85 -4.22 12.34
C ILE A 105 7.54 -5.45 12.91
N GLN A 106 8.69 -5.85 12.35
CA GLN A 106 9.47 -6.96 12.88
C GLN A 106 10.04 -6.65 14.27
N GLU A 107 10.51 -5.43 14.51
CA GLU A 107 11.01 -4.98 15.81
C GLU A 107 9.92 -4.95 16.88
N VAL A 108 8.73 -4.46 16.53
CA VAL A 108 7.56 -4.43 17.43
C VAL A 108 6.99 -5.82 17.65
N GLY A 109 7.13 -6.75 16.69
CA GLY A 109 6.65 -8.12 16.74
C GLY A 109 5.21 -8.28 16.27
N TRP A 110 4.52 -7.21 15.88
CA TRP A 110 3.18 -7.27 15.30
C TRP A 110 2.86 -6.03 14.47
N GLY A 111 2.02 -6.19 13.45
CA GLY A 111 1.60 -5.10 12.57
C GLY A 111 1.18 -5.58 11.18
N CYS A 112 0.81 -4.62 10.34
CA CYS A 112 0.31 -4.86 9.00
C CYS A 112 0.90 -3.88 7.99
N ILE A 113 1.31 -4.39 6.84
CA ILE A 113 1.53 -3.60 5.64
C ILE A 113 0.42 -3.93 4.65
N LEU A 114 -0.36 -2.94 4.27
CA LEU A 114 -1.33 -3.05 3.21
C LEU A 114 -0.71 -2.50 1.92
N TYR A 115 -0.36 -3.39 1.00
CA TYR A 115 0.28 -3.07 -0.28
C TYR A 115 -0.79 -2.97 -1.38
N LEU A 116 -1.09 -1.74 -1.79
CA LEU A 116 -2.13 -1.46 -2.77
C LEU A 116 -1.55 -1.36 -4.17
N ARG A 117 -2.12 -2.12 -5.10
CA ARG A 117 -1.74 -2.11 -6.51
C ARG A 117 -2.27 -0.87 -7.22
N GLN A 118 -1.66 0.29 -6.88
CA GLN A 118 -2.03 1.63 -7.36
C GLN A 118 -0.79 2.36 -7.87
N GLU A 119 -0.09 1.76 -8.83
CA GLU A 119 1.14 2.28 -9.40
C GLU A 119 0.97 3.71 -9.95
N GLY A 120 2.01 4.53 -9.76
CA GLY A 120 2.05 5.89 -10.27
C GLY A 120 0.96 6.81 -9.68
N ARG A 121 0.59 6.64 -8.41
CA ARG A 121 -0.57 7.32 -7.79
C ARG A 121 -1.90 7.00 -8.47
N GLY A 122 -2.06 5.76 -8.94
CA GLY A 122 -3.27 5.26 -9.59
C GLY A 122 -3.34 5.49 -11.10
N ILE A 123 -2.35 6.13 -11.73
CA ILE A 123 -2.32 6.35 -13.19
C ILE A 123 -1.67 5.20 -13.96
N GLY A 124 -1.05 4.26 -13.24
CA GLY A 124 -0.37 3.09 -13.80
C GLY A 124 1.08 3.33 -14.20
N LEU A 125 1.81 2.23 -14.40
CA LEU A 125 3.25 2.25 -14.69
C LEU A 125 3.57 2.97 -16.00
N HIS A 126 2.78 2.76 -17.05
CA HIS A 126 3.03 3.39 -18.35
C HIS A 126 3.02 4.92 -18.26
N ALA A 127 1.94 5.49 -17.72
CA ALA A 127 1.82 6.93 -17.55
C ALA A 127 2.88 7.49 -16.58
N LYS A 128 3.23 6.76 -15.53
CA LYS A 128 4.33 7.13 -14.63
C LYS A 128 5.67 7.27 -15.37
N ILE A 129 5.99 6.34 -16.27
CA ILE A 129 7.25 6.42 -17.03
C ILE A 129 7.21 7.58 -18.05
N GLN A 130 6.05 7.87 -18.64
CA GLN A 130 5.87 9.08 -19.45
C GLN A 130 6.07 10.35 -18.61
N ALA A 131 5.52 10.39 -17.38
CA ALA A 131 5.74 11.50 -16.45
C ALA A 131 7.23 11.66 -16.09
N TYR A 132 7.97 10.57 -15.88
CA TYR A 132 9.41 10.62 -15.68
C TYR A 132 10.15 11.28 -16.85
N ASN A 133 9.76 10.98 -18.10
CA ASN A 133 10.36 11.61 -19.28
C ASN A 133 10.09 13.13 -19.33
N LEU A 134 8.89 13.58 -18.92
CA LEU A 134 8.59 15.01 -18.80
C LEU A 134 9.37 15.68 -17.66
N GLN A 135 9.58 14.98 -16.56
CA GLN A 135 10.42 15.46 -15.46
C GLN A 135 11.89 15.62 -15.87
N ASP A 136 12.42 14.72 -16.70
CA ASP A 136 13.76 14.87 -17.30
C ASP A 136 13.89 16.11 -18.17
N GLN A 137 12.77 16.67 -18.66
CA GLN A 137 12.68 17.90 -19.42
C GLN A 137 12.36 19.13 -18.55
N GLY A 138 12.24 18.95 -17.23
CA GLY A 138 12.10 20.04 -16.26
C GLY A 138 10.71 20.23 -15.66
N ALA A 139 9.72 19.42 -16.01
CA ALA A 139 8.41 19.44 -15.35
C ALA A 139 8.50 18.92 -13.91
N ASP A 140 7.65 19.43 -13.00
CA ASP A 140 7.48 18.81 -11.70
C ASP A 140 6.51 17.61 -11.78
N THR A 141 6.37 16.85 -10.67
CA THR A 141 5.54 15.63 -10.65
C THR A 141 4.06 15.90 -10.94
N VAL A 142 3.51 16.99 -10.40
CA VAL A 142 2.10 17.35 -10.58
C VAL A 142 1.87 17.86 -12.00
N GLU A 143 2.74 18.74 -12.47
CA GLU A 143 2.70 19.28 -13.80
C GLU A 143 2.82 18.19 -14.87
N ALA A 144 3.74 17.22 -14.70
CA ALA A 144 3.89 16.10 -15.61
C ALA A 144 2.60 15.27 -15.72
N ASN A 145 1.92 14.98 -14.60
CA ASN A 145 0.65 14.26 -14.62
C ASN A 145 -0.45 15.05 -15.34
N LEU A 146 -0.57 16.35 -15.07
CA LEU A 146 -1.56 17.21 -15.72
C LEU A 146 -1.34 17.34 -17.22
N LEU A 147 -0.08 17.46 -17.67
CA LEU A 147 0.29 17.48 -19.09
C LEU A 147 -0.09 16.18 -19.81
N LEU A 148 -0.09 15.05 -19.11
CA LEU A 148 -0.54 13.75 -19.63
C LEU A 148 -2.06 13.55 -19.54
N GLY A 149 -2.80 14.54 -19.03
CA GLY A 149 -4.26 14.46 -18.86
C GLY A 149 -4.72 13.64 -17.65
N HIS A 150 -3.82 13.36 -16.70
CA HIS A 150 -4.13 12.64 -15.47
C HIS A 150 -4.31 13.60 -14.28
N PRO A 151 -5.11 13.23 -13.26
CA PRO A 151 -5.15 13.99 -12.02
C PRO A 151 -3.81 13.88 -11.28
N ALA A 152 -3.55 14.82 -10.37
CA ALA A 152 -2.34 14.82 -9.54
C ALA A 152 -2.25 13.56 -8.66
N ASP A 153 -3.39 13.04 -8.22
CA ASP A 153 -3.54 11.81 -7.45
C ASP A 153 -4.88 11.14 -7.82
N ALA A 154 -4.81 9.89 -8.27
CA ALA A 154 -5.96 9.07 -8.65
C ALA A 154 -6.13 7.85 -7.74
N ARG A 155 -5.43 7.81 -6.58
CA ARG A 155 -5.52 6.67 -5.66
C ARG A 155 -6.88 6.61 -4.99
N ASP A 156 -7.35 5.37 -4.78
CA ASP A 156 -8.54 5.07 -4.00
C ASP A 156 -8.14 4.31 -2.73
N TYR A 157 -8.48 4.87 -1.57
CA TYR A 157 -8.17 4.26 -0.27
C TYR A 157 -9.37 3.56 0.38
N ARG A 158 -10.55 3.57 -0.27
CA ARG A 158 -11.74 2.83 0.24
C ARG A 158 -11.43 1.34 0.32
N VAL A 159 -10.72 0.81 -0.69
CA VAL A 159 -10.25 -0.57 -0.72
C VAL A 159 -9.39 -0.93 0.49
N ALA A 160 -8.59 0.02 1.00
CA ALA A 160 -7.79 -0.19 2.20
C ALA A 160 -8.66 -0.46 3.42
N SER A 161 -9.71 0.34 3.62
CA SER A 161 -10.64 0.18 4.75
C SER A 161 -11.36 -1.17 4.71
N GLU A 162 -11.79 -1.60 3.52
CA GLU A 162 -12.46 -2.90 3.34
C GLU A 162 -11.52 -4.07 3.69
N ILE A 163 -10.28 -4.06 3.18
CA ILE A 163 -9.30 -5.11 3.48
C ILE A 163 -8.96 -5.13 4.98
N LEU A 164 -8.78 -3.95 5.60
CA LEU A 164 -8.50 -3.87 7.04
C LEU A 164 -9.61 -4.51 7.87
N GLY A 165 -10.88 -4.23 7.53
CA GLY A 165 -12.03 -4.88 8.17
C GLY A 165 -12.01 -6.40 8.02
N LEU A 166 -11.67 -6.94 6.83
CA LEU A 166 -11.58 -8.38 6.57
C LEU A 166 -10.47 -9.08 7.37
N ILE A 167 -9.39 -8.37 7.68
CA ILE A 167 -8.30 -8.92 8.51
C ILE A 167 -8.45 -8.59 10.00
N GLY A 168 -9.58 -7.98 10.40
CA GLY A 168 -9.92 -7.71 11.81
C GLY A 168 -9.26 -6.46 12.39
N ILE A 169 -8.89 -5.49 11.56
CA ILE A 169 -8.36 -4.19 12.00
C ILE A 169 -9.46 -3.14 11.82
N GLU A 170 -9.97 -2.57 12.94
CA GLU A 170 -11.00 -1.54 12.99
C GLU A 170 -10.43 -0.14 13.25
#